data_7788d2f925a68ed6be12213d48057d24
#
_entry.id   7788d2f925a68ed6be12213d48057d24
#
_cell.length_a   1.000
_cell.length_b   1.000
_cell.length_c   1.000
_cell.angle_alpha   90.00
_cell.angle_beta   90.00
_cell.angle_gamma   90.00
#
_symmetry.space_group_name_H-M   'P 1'
#
loop_
_entity.id
_entity.type
_entity.pdbx_description
1 polymer ?
#
loop_
_entity_poly.entity_id
_entity_poly.type
_entity_poly.pdbx_seq_one_letter_code
_entity_poly.pdbx_strand_id
1 'polypeptide(L)'
;KKNGWWTAHVEQMLKNLVAGVPGTRRLRADDFGKRHFDSNGCLMGDYESGYERRLPDPVEDLQVTKWDWEACMTLPENQWGYHKDWSLSYVKTPVEVIDRIVHAVSMGGNMVVNFGPQADGDFRSEEKELAVALGKWMKKYGECIYGCGYAGWDKRDWGYYTRKGQEIYMVVFNCPYSGFLDVKVPKGTKIEKAALPDGQELKVVETTRNEYN
;
A
#
# COMPACT_ATOMS: atom_id res chain seq x y z
N LYS A 1 10.47 -26.18 3.09
CA LYS A 1 10.85 -27.38 2.29
C LYS A 1 9.74 -28.44 2.21
N LYS A 2 8.50 -28.11 2.62
CA LYS A 2 7.37 -29.08 2.63
C LYS A 2 7.04 -29.69 1.26
N ASN A 3 7.43 -29.05 0.16
CA ASN A 3 7.08 -29.47 -1.19
C ASN A 3 8.28 -29.85 -2.07
N GLY A 4 9.45 -30.13 -1.48
CA GLY A 4 10.65 -30.52 -2.24
C GLY A 4 11.24 -29.45 -3.15
N TRP A 5 10.76 -28.20 -3.08
CA TRP A 5 11.26 -27.10 -3.88
C TRP A 5 12.59 -26.61 -3.34
N TRP A 6 13.56 -26.52 -4.21
CA TRP A 6 14.88 -25.98 -3.91
C TRP A 6 14.85 -24.46 -4.13
N THR A 7 14.24 -23.73 -3.19
CA THR A 7 13.98 -22.29 -3.33
C THR A 7 15.25 -21.50 -3.61
N ALA A 8 16.37 -21.83 -2.96
CA ALA A 8 17.66 -21.19 -3.21
C ALA A 8 18.16 -21.40 -4.64
N HIS A 9 17.92 -22.58 -5.22
CA HIS A 9 18.28 -22.87 -6.60
C HIS A 9 17.43 -22.09 -7.60
N VAL A 10 16.11 -22.03 -7.37
CA VAL A 10 15.18 -21.24 -8.19
C VAL A 10 15.53 -19.77 -8.14
N GLU A 11 15.82 -19.23 -6.96
CA GLU A 11 16.25 -17.83 -6.80
C GLU A 11 17.55 -17.54 -7.57
N GLN A 12 18.54 -18.43 -7.48
CA GLN A 12 19.78 -18.27 -8.22
C GLN A 12 19.56 -18.34 -9.74
N MET A 13 18.68 -19.21 -10.20
CA MET A 13 18.29 -19.26 -11.61
C MET A 13 17.65 -17.95 -12.07
N LEU A 14 16.72 -17.39 -11.30
CA LEU A 14 16.08 -16.12 -11.61
C LEU A 14 17.09 -14.99 -11.66
N LYS A 15 18.00 -14.89 -10.68
CA LYS A 15 19.09 -13.91 -10.67
C LYS A 15 20.04 -14.02 -11.86
N ASN A 16 20.28 -15.24 -12.33
CA ASN A 16 21.13 -15.49 -13.51
C ASN A 16 20.41 -15.15 -14.83
N LEU A 17 19.09 -15.31 -14.88
CA LEU A 17 18.31 -15.04 -16.08
C LEU A 17 18.04 -13.56 -16.29
N VAL A 18 17.77 -12.83 -15.21
CA VAL A 18 17.43 -11.39 -15.29
C VAL A 18 18.15 -10.66 -14.16
N ALA A 19 19.27 -10.03 -14.50
CA ALA A 19 20.01 -9.21 -13.56
C ALA A 19 19.17 -7.99 -13.12
N GLY A 20 19.13 -7.76 -11.80
CA GLY A 20 18.46 -6.60 -11.21
C GLY A 20 16.96 -6.76 -10.93
N VAL A 21 16.37 -7.94 -11.16
CA VAL A 21 14.99 -8.20 -10.73
C VAL A 21 14.96 -8.46 -9.23
N PRO A 22 14.20 -7.67 -8.46
CA PRO A 22 14.04 -7.89 -7.03
C PRO A 22 13.39 -9.25 -6.74
N GLY A 23 13.95 -9.98 -5.79
CA GLY A 23 13.41 -11.26 -5.33
C GLY A 23 12.73 -11.12 -3.97
N THR A 24 11.53 -11.67 -3.85
CA THR A 24 10.83 -11.66 -2.57
C THR A 24 11.52 -12.55 -1.52
N ARG A 25 11.63 -12.07 -0.29
CA ARG A 25 12.12 -12.81 0.86
C ARG A 25 11.27 -14.03 1.18
N ARG A 26 10.02 -14.03 0.75
CA ARG A 26 9.06 -15.12 0.95
C ARG A 26 9.50 -16.45 0.32
N LEU A 27 10.29 -16.42 -0.75
CA LEU A 27 10.82 -17.63 -1.39
C LEU A 27 11.73 -18.44 -0.46
N ARG A 28 12.36 -17.81 0.51
CA ARG A 28 13.25 -18.45 1.48
C ARG A 28 12.63 -18.66 2.86
N ALA A 29 11.43 -18.15 3.09
CA ALA A 29 10.74 -18.32 4.35
C ALA A 29 10.27 -19.76 4.54
N ASP A 30 10.69 -20.39 5.63
CA ASP A 30 10.14 -21.68 6.06
C ASP A 30 8.75 -21.51 6.70
N ASP A 31 8.42 -20.27 7.05
CA ASP A 31 7.23 -19.88 7.78
C ASP A 31 6.77 -18.49 7.33
N PHE A 32 5.45 -18.29 7.16
CA PHE A 32 4.89 -17.00 6.76
C PHE A 32 5.12 -15.96 7.85
N GLY A 33 5.72 -14.84 7.46
CA GLY A 33 5.92 -13.70 8.34
C GLY A 33 7.20 -13.73 9.19
N LYS A 34 8.01 -14.77 9.13
CA LYS A 34 9.34 -14.75 9.76
C LYS A 34 10.38 -14.17 8.82
N ARG A 35 11.18 -13.28 9.35
CA ARG A 35 12.36 -12.75 8.64
C ARG A 35 13.49 -13.76 8.72
N HIS A 36 14.06 -14.08 7.57
CA HIS A 36 15.20 -14.97 7.48
C HIS A 36 16.45 -14.16 7.18
N PHE A 37 17.48 -14.46 7.92
CA PHE A 37 18.81 -13.87 7.77
C PHE A 37 19.78 -14.94 7.25
N ASP A 38 20.74 -14.52 6.44
CA ASP A 38 21.86 -15.35 6.07
C ASP A 38 22.87 -15.48 7.22
N SER A 39 23.96 -16.22 7.00
CA SER A 39 25.04 -16.41 8.00
C SER A 39 25.75 -15.12 8.40
N ASN A 40 25.61 -14.05 7.61
CA ASN A 40 26.22 -12.74 7.87
C ASN A 40 25.24 -11.77 8.53
N GLY A 41 24.02 -12.21 8.87
CA GLY A 41 22.98 -11.37 9.45
C GLY A 41 22.28 -10.46 8.45
N CYS A 42 22.46 -10.66 7.15
CA CYS A 42 21.76 -9.92 6.11
C CYS A 42 20.41 -10.56 5.82
N LEU A 43 19.38 -9.74 5.62
CA LEU A 43 18.05 -10.22 5.22
C LEU A 43 18.12 -10.95 3.87
N MET A 44 17.52 -12.12 3.82
CA MET A 44 17.43 -12.91 2.58
C MET A 44 16.30 -12.39 1.70
N GLY A 45 16.62 -12.13 0.43
CA GLY A 45 15.71 -11.50 -0.52
C GLY A 45 15.72 -9.97 -0.44
N ASP A 46 15.03 -9.32 -1.37
CA ASP A 46 15.11 -7.88 -1.58
C ASP A 46 13.94 -7.14 -0.91
N TYR A 47 12.75 -7.75 -0.84
CA TYR A 47 11.56 -7.18 -0.21
C TYR A 47 10.70 -8.24 0.48
N GLU A 48 9.78 -7.81 1.32
CA GLU A 48 8.83 -8.68 2.02
C GLU A 48 7.47 -8.71 1.32
N SER A 49 6.84 -9.90 1.22
CA SER A 49 5.50 -10.10 0.66
C SER A 49 4.59 -10.87 1.62
N GLY A 50 4.66 -10.54 2.91
CA GLY A 50 3.93 -11.22 3.98
C GLY A 50 2.46 -10.81 4.14
N TYR A 51 2.07 -9.71 3.51
CA TYR A 51 0.73 -9.15 3.65
C TYR A 51 -0.18 -9.60 2.51
N GLU A 52 -0.86 -10.73 2.72
CA GLU A 52 -1.82 -11.29 1.78
C GLU A 52 -3.24 -11.03 2.24
N ARG A 53 -4.01 -10.27 1.46
CA ARG A 53 -5.39 -9.82 1.72
C ARG A 53 -5.57 -9.02 3.01
N ARG A 54 -4.50 -8.61 3.62
CA ARG A 54 -4.46 -7.73 4.80
C ARG A 54 -3.37 -6.67 4.62
N LEU A 55 -3.41 -5.65 5.44
CA LEU A 55 -2.40 -4.62 5.52
C LEU A 55 -1.83 -4.57 6.94
N PRO A 56 -0.62 -4.03 7.12
CA PRO A 56 -0.09 -3.76 8.45
C PRO A 56 -0.95 -2.74 9.18
N ASP A 57 -1.06 -2.89 10.50
CA ASP A 57 -1.70 -1.88 11.33
C ASP A 57 -0.84 -0.60 11.37
N PRO A 58 -1.42 0.59 11.10
CA PRO A 58 -0.67 1.84 11.03
C PRO A 58 -0.13 2.34 12.39
N VAL A 59 -0.49 1.70 13.49
CA VAL A 59 0.00 2.01 14.84
C VAL A 59 0.90 0.90 15.36
N GLU A 60 0.45 -0.35 15.28
CA GLU A 60 1.13 -1.50 15.87
C GLU A 60 2.27 -2.03 15.00
N ASP A 61 2.16 -1.91 13.68
CA ASP A 61 3.12 -2.49 12.72
C ASP A 61 4.11 -1.46 12.12
N LEU A 62 4.37 -0.34 12.79
CA LEU A 62 5.25 0.73 12.28
C LEU A 62 6.67 0.26 11.91
N GLN A 63 7.15 -0.86 12.44
CA GLN A 63 8.44 -1.43 12.05
C GLN A 63 8.50 -1.80 10.57
N VAL A 64 7.36 -2.05 9.91
CA VAL A 64 7.32 -2.39 8.47
C VAL A 64 7.82 -1.25 7.60
N THR A 65 7.71 -0.01 8.05
CA THR A 65 8.17 1.19 7.32
C THR A 65 9.70 1.24 7.12
N LYS A 66 10.45 0.37 7.79
CA LYS A 66 11.91 0.25 7.68
C LYS A 66 12.37 -0.69 6.58
N TRP A 67 11.45 -1.34 5.89
CA TRP A 67 11.73 -2.38 4.92
C TRP A 67 10.98 -2.14 3.62
N ASP A 68 11.54 -2.61 2.52
CA ASP A 68 10.78 -2.74 1.28
C ASP A 68 9.79 -3.89 1.40
N TRP A 69 8.53 -3.63 1.18
CA TRP A 69 7.47 -4.62 1.30
C TRP A 69 6.32 -4.41 0.31
N GLU A 70 5.59 -5.48 0.11
CA GLU A 70 4.45 -5.52 -0.80
C GLU A 70 3.29 -6.24 -0.13
N ALA A 71 2.11 -5.69 -0.26
CA ALA A 71 0.87 -6.40 0.00
C ALA A 71 0.22 -6.85 -1.31
N CYS A 72 -0.50 -7.94 -1.26
CA CYS A 72 -1.33 -8.38 -2.36
C CYS A 72 -2.77 -8.63 -1.91
N MET A 73 -3.71 -8.29 -2.79
CA MET A 73 -5.12 -8.50 -2.53
C MET A 73 -5.87 -8.94 -3.78
N THR A 74 -7.01 -9.55 -3.53
CA THR A 74 -7.99 -9.91 -4.54
C THR A 74 -9.12 -8.90 -4.58
N LEU A 75 -9.79 -8.74 -5.70
CA LEU A 75 -11.00 -7.95 -5.81
C LEU A 75 -12.18 -8.65 -5.09
N PRO A 76 -12.51 -9.90 -5.38
CA PRO A 76 -13.40 -10.69 -4.54
C PRO A 76 -12.68 -11.09 -3.25
N GLU A 77 -13.39 -11.14 -2.12
CA GLU A 77 -12.75 -11.28 -0.80
C GLU A 77 -11.89 -12.54 -0.65
N ASN A 78 -12.26 -13.65 -1.24
CA ASN A 78 -11.58 -14.93 -1.02
C ASN A 78 -11.12 -15.66 -2.28
N GLN A 79 -10.98 -14.95 -3.41
CA GLN A 79 -10.71 -15.61 -4.69
C GLN A 79 -9.53 -14.97 -5.42
N TRP A 80 -8.48 -15.75 -5.65
CA TRP A 80 -7.32 -15.33 -6.45
C TRP A 80 -7.53 -15.47 -7.95
N GLY A 81 -8.23 -16.52 -8.37
CA GLY A 81 -8.55 -16.78 -9.77
C GLY A 81 -9.99 -16.47 -10.10
N TYR A 82 -10.34 -16.64 -11.37
CA TYR A 82 -11.71 -16.55 -11.83
C TYR A 82 -12.61 -17.59 -11.14
N HIS A 83 -13.75 -17.15 -10.69
CA HIS A 83 -14.82 -18.02 -10.22
C HIS A 83 -16.12 -17.63 -10.91
N LYS A 84 -16.87 -18.60 -11.41
CA LYS A 84 -18.09 -18.33 -12.19
C LYS A 84 -19.16 -17.60 -11.39
N ASP A 85 -19.28 -17.95 -10.11
CA ASP A 85 -20.27 -17.37 -9.20
C ASP A 85 -19.60 -16.46 -8.16
N TRP A 86 -19.91 -15.17 -8.24
CA TRP A 86 -19.49 -14.16 -7.27
C TRP A 86 -20.53 -13.89 -6.20
N SER A 87 -21.71 -14.51 -6.26
CA SER A 87 -22.81 -14.26 -5.32
C SER A 87 -22.44 -14.55 -3.87
N LEU A 88 -21.43 -15.40 -3.66
CA LEU A 88 -20.95 -15.80 -2.33
C LEU A 88 -19.76 -15.00 -1.83
N SER A 89 -19.26 -14.04 -2.62
CA SER A 89 -18.08 -13.26 -2.27
C SER A 89 -18.37 -11.77 -2.33
N TYR A 90 -17.95 -11.04 -1.29
CA TYR A 90 -17.93 -9.60 -1.35
C TYR A 90 -16.89 -9.13 -2.36
N VAL A 91 -17.27 -8.25 -3.25
CA VAL A 91 -16.39 -7.61 -4.23
C VAL A 91 -16.10 -6.18 -3.81
N LYS A 92 -14.83 -5.85 -3.70
CA LYS A 92 -14.39 -4.52 -3.25
C LYS A 92 -14.81 -3.44 -4.24
N THR A 93 -15.27 -2.32 -3.72
CA THR A 93 -15.54 -1.12 -4.49
C THR A 93 -14.24 -0.40 -4.90
N PRO A 94 -14.27 0.47 -5.93
CA PRO A 94 -13.09 1.27 -6.30
C PRO A 94 -12.53 2.09 -5.13
N VAL A 95 -13.39 2.64 -4.27
CA VAL A 95 -12.96 3.44 -3.10
C VAL A 95 -12.20 2.58 -2.10
N GLU A 96 -12.66 1.36 -1.83
CA GLU A 96 -11.97 0.44 -0.92
C GLU A 96 -10.63 -0.02 -1.46
N VAL A 97 -10.52 -0.22 -2.78
CA VAL A 97 -9.23 -0.57 -3.39
C VAL A 97 -8.27 0.63 -3.33
N ILE A 98 -8.75 1.85 -3.60
CA ILE A 98 -7.96 3.07 -3.46
C ILE A 98 -7.50 3.26 -2.01
N ASP A 99 -8.39 3.10 -1.04
CA ASP A 99 -8.04 3.18 0.39
C ASP A 99 -6.88 2.24 0.74
N ARG A 100 -6.95 0.99 0.28
CA ARG A 100 -5.88 0.00 0.54
C ARG A 100 -4.58 0.34 -0.16
N ILE A 101 -4.61 0.87 -1.39
CA ILE A 101 -3.42 1.35 -2.09
C ILE A 101 -2.78 2.50 -1.31
N VAL A 102 -3.57 3.49 -0.93
CA VAL A 102 -3.10 4.66 -0.15
C VAL A 102 -2.55 4.22 1.19
N HIS A 103 -3.23 3.31 1.89
CA HIS A 103 -2.77 2.74 3.15
C HIS A 103 -1.41 2.07 2.99
N ALA A 104 -1.24 1.19 1.99
CA ALA A 104 0.04 0.52 1.76
C ALA A 104 1.17 1.54 1.54
N VAL A 105 0.96 2.52 0.65
CA VAL A 105 1.95 3.56 0.35
C VAL A 105 2.23 4.44 1.56
N SER A 106 1.21 4.78 2.36
CA SER A 106 1.37 5.56 3.59
C SER A 106 2.26 4.89 4.63
N MET A 107 2.43 3.58 4.54
CA MET A 107 3.33 2.78 5.38
C MET A 107 4.61 2.35 4.66
N GLY A 108 4.92 2.98 3.51
CA GLY A 108 6.15 2.72 2.75
C GLY A 108 6.14 1.44 1.93
N GLY A 109 4.98 0.83 1.70
CA GLY A 109 4.84 -0.40 0.93
C GLY A 109 4.27 -0.21 -0.46
N ASN A 110 4.20 -1.32 -1.18
CA ASN A 110 3.57 -1.43 -2.49
C ASN A 110 2.33 -2.32 -2.42
N MET A 111 1.44 -2.19 -3.42
CA MET A 111 0.22 -2.97 -3.50
C MET A 111 0.10 -3.66 -4.85
N VAL A 112 -0.11 -4.96 -4.82
CA VAL A 112 -0.54 -5.75 -5.99
C VAL A 112 -2.04 -6.00 -5.87
N VAL A 113 -2.78 -5.61 -6.90
CA VAL A 113 -4.22 -5.87 -7.01
C VAL A 113 -4.43 -6.96 -8.06
N ASN A 114 -5.00 -8.08 -7.64
CA ASN A 114 -5.21 -9.25 -8.48
C ASN A 114 -6.58 -9.21 -9.16
N PHE A 115 -6.56 -9.42 -10.47
CA PHE A 115 -7.74 -9.63 -11.31
C PHE A 115 -7.78 -11.09 -11.76
N GLY A 116 -8.97 -11.68 -11.80
CA GLY A 116 -9.17 -13.08 -12.19
C GLY A 116 -9.68 -13.22 -13.63
N PRO A 117 -8.80 -13.43 -14.65
CA PRO A 117 -9.26 -13.54 -16.03
C PRO A 117 -10.17 -14.74 -16.23
N GLN A 118 -11.19 -14.58 -17.08
CA GLN A 118 -12.11 -15.63 -17.52
C GLN A 118 -11.38 -16.65 -18.42
N ALA A 119 -12.05 -17.74 -18.78
CA ALA A 119 -11.47 -18.80 -19.58
C ALA A 119 -11.09 -18.36 -21.01
N ASP A 120 -11.73 -17.31 -21.52
CA ASP A 120 -11.42 -16.69 -22.82
C ASP A 120 -10.26 -15.68 -22.74
N GLY A 121 -9.71 -15.46 -21.54
CA GLY A 121 -8.61 -14.52 -21.28
C GLY A 121 -9.07 -13.08 -21.02
N ASP A 122 -10.36 -12.81 -21.10
CA ASP A 122 -10.93 -11.50 -20.80
C ASP A 122 -11.30 -11.35 -19.31
N PHE A 123 -11.59 -10.15 -18.86
CA PHE A 123 -12.04 -9.86 -17.49
C PHE A 123 -13.56 -9.68 -17.45
N ARG A 124 -14.15 -9.90 -16.30
CA ARG A 124 -15.56 -9.56 -16.06
C ARG A 124 -15.82 -8.07 -16.28
N SER A 125 -17.05 -7.73 -16.65
CA SER A 125 -17.48 -6.32 -16.81
C SER A 125 -17.21 -5.50 -15.55
N GLU A 126 -17.51 -6.05 -14.38
CA GLU A 126 -17.34 -5.40 -13.08
C GLU A 126 -15.84 -5.15 -12.78
N GLU A 127 -14.96 -6.08 -13.13
CA GLU A 127 -13.51 -5.89 -12.98
C GLU A 127 -12.99 -4.81 -13.94
N LYS A 128 -13.49 -4.78 -15.17
CA LYS A 128 -13.16 -3.74 -16.15
C LYS A 128 -13.61 -2.35 -15.68
N GLU A 129 -14.84 -2.24 -15.18
CA GLU A 129 -15.39 -1.00 -14.65
C GLU A 129 -14.55 -0.50 -13.45
N LEU A 130 -14.19 -1.41 -12.56
CA LEU A 130 -13.31 -1.10 -11.43
C LEU A 130 -11.93 -0.64 -11.90
N ALA A 131 -11.30 -1.35 -12.85
CA ALA A 131 -10.02 -0.96 -13.41
C ALA A 131 -10.06 0.42 -14.07
N VAL A 132 -11.14 0.73 -14.80
CA VAL A 132 -11.35 2.06 -15.39
C VAL A 132 -11.52 3.14 -14.31
N ALA A 133 -12.24 2.86 -13.24
CA ALA A 133 -12.40 3.78 -12.11
C ALA A 133 -11.07 4.05 -11.40
N LEU A 134 -10.30 3.00 -11.13
CA LEU A 134 -8.94 3.13 -10.57
C LEU A 134 -8.03 3.92 -11.50
N GLY A 135 -8.05 3.62 -12.80
CA GLY A 135 -7.24 4.31 -13.80
C GLY A 135 -7.54 5.81 -13.89
N LYS A 136 -8.83 6.19 -13.80
CA LYS A 136 -9.24 7.60 -13.76
C LYS A 136 -8.73 8.30 -12.50
N TRP A 137 -8.84 7.65 -11.35
CA TRP A 137 -8.34 8.19 -10.09
C TRP A 137 -6.82 8.32 -10.11
N MET A 138 -6.11 7.28 -10.51
CA MET A 138 -4.64 7.28 -10.61
C MET A 138 -4.13 8.33 -11.59
N LYS A 139 -4.82 8.54 -12.73
CA LYS A 139 -4.46 9.59 -13.69
C LYS A 139 -4.56 10.99 -13.09
N LYS A 140 -5.53 11.21 -12.19
CA LYS A 140 -5.77 12.53 -11.57
C LYS A 140 -4.95 12.75 -10.31
N TYR A 141 -4.75 11.70 -9.49
CA TYR A 141 -4.21 11.81 -8.15
C TYR A 141 -2.98 10.91 -7.89
N GLY A 142 -2.51 10.20 -8.90
CA GLY A 142 -1.39 9.25 -8.75
C GLY A 142 -0.09 9.87 -8.26
N GLU A 143 0.01 11.19 -8.27
CA GLU A 143 1.14 11.91 -7.69
C GLU A 143 1.32 11.61 -6.20
N CYS A 144 0.24 11.43 -5.45
CA CYS A 144 0.28 11.05 -4.04
C CYS A 144 0.61 9.56 -3.80
N ILE A 145 0.80 8.78 -4.88
CA ILE A 145 1.10 7.35 -4.86
C ILE A 145 2.49 7.07 -5.43
N TYR A 146 2.72 7.49 -6.70
CA TYR A 146 3.94 7.15 -7.41
C TYR A 146 5.18 7.84 -6.86
N GLY A 147 6.13 7.02 -6.37
CA GLY A 147 7.36 7.49 -5.75
C GLY A 147 7.17 8.08 -4.35
N CYS A 148 5.99 7.90 -3.77
CA CYS A 148 5.71 8.25 -2.39
C CYS A 148 6.02 7.10 -1.44
N GLY A 149 6.11 7.43 -0.15
CA GLY A 149 6.32 6.47 0.93
C GLY A 149 5.81 7.00 2.26
N TYR A 150 6.28 6.40 3.34
CA TYR A 150 5.91 6.76 4.70
C TYR A 150 6.28 8.21 5.04
N ALA A 151 5.29 8.96 5.50
CA ALA A 151 5.46 10.37 5.82
C ALA A 151 6.16 10.64 7.16
N GLY A 152 6.21 9.64 8.05
CA GLY A 152 6.69 9.81 9.42
C GLY A 152 5.67 10.52 10.33
N TRP A 153 4.42 10.62 9.90
CA TRP A 153 3.32 11.27 10.62
C TRP A 153 2.26 10.25 11.02
N ASP A 154 1.63 10.48 12.17
CA ASP A 154 0.60 9.59 12.68
C ASP A 154 -0.66 9.63 11.79
N LYS A 155 -1.21 8.46 11.48
CA LYS A 155 -2.50 8.34 10.78
C LYS A 155 -3.59 9.11 11.50
N ARG A 156 -4.48 9.73 10.74
CA ARG A 156 -5.65 10.46 11.25
C ARG A 156 -6.94 9.76 10.87
N ASP A 157 -8.02 10.04 11.59
CA ASP A 157 -9.34 9.46 11.34
C ASP A 157 -9.94 9.85 9.98
N TRP A 158 -9.51 10.99 9.44
CA TRP A 158 -9.95 11.44 8.13
C TRP A 158 -9.23 10.77 6.94
N GLY A 159 -8.05 10.10 7.14
CA GLY A 159 -7.31 9.46 6.05
C GLY A 159 -5.83 9.24 6.35
N TYR A 160 -5.00 9.38 5.32
CA TYR A 160 -3.58 9.01 5.35
C TYR A 160 -2.69 10.12 4.86
N TYR A 161 -1.42 10.03 5.24
CA TYR A 161 -0.34 10.82 4.69
C TYR A 161 0.57 9.96 3.82
N THR A 162 0.97 10.49 2.66
CA THR A 162 2.09 9.96 1.88
C THR A 162 3.11 11.05 1.65
N ARG A 163 4.37 10.70 1.41
CA ARG A 163 5.46 11.66 1.29
C ARG A 163 6.31 11.41 0.05
N LYS A 164 6.62 12.51 -0.66
CA LYS A 164 7.59 12.52 -1.75
C LYS A 164 8.56 13.70 -1.57
N GLY A 165 9.78 13.39 -1.15
CA GLY A 165 10.74 14.43 -0.81
C GLY A 165 10.26 15.29 0.37
N GLN A 166 10.05 16.59 0.12
CA GLN A 166 9.52 17.53 1.11
C GLN A 166 7.99 17.69 1.06
N GLU A 167 7.35 17.17 0.05
CA GLU A 167 5.91 17.25 -0.13
C GLU A 167 5.19 16.16 0.67
N ILE A 168 4.15 16.56 1.37
CA ILE A 168 3.24 15.67 2.10
C ILE A 168 1.87 15.74 1.45
N TYR A 169 1.40 14.61 1.00
CA TYR A 169 0.05 14.47 0.47
C TYR A 169 -0.89 13.98 1.56
N MET A 170 -2.04 14.62 1.66
CA MET A 170 -3.12 14.28 2.57
C MET A 170 -4.25 13.67 1.74
N VAL A 171 -4.44 12.36 1.85
CA VAL A 171 -5.52 11.67 1.15
C VAL A 171 -6.69 11.48 2.10
N VAL A 172 -7.75 12.24 1.86
CA VAL A 172 -8.90 12.38 2.76
C VAL A 172 -10.03 11.46 2.30
N PHE A 173 -10.39 10.49 3.13
CA PHE A 173 -11.52 9.58 2.91
C PHE A 173 -12.76 10.03 3.68
N ASN A 174 -12.56 10.58 4.87
CA ASN A 174 -13.62 11.05 5.76
C ASN A 174 -13.46 12.55 6.00
N CYS A 175 -14.25 13.37 5.31
CA CYS A 175 -14.23 14.81 5.51
C CYS A 175 -14.98 15.15 6.81
N PRO A 176 -14.32 15.83 7.79
CA PRO A 176 -15.00 16.24 9.03
C PRO A 176 -16.10 17.26 8.77
N TYR A 177 -17.21 17.16 9.50
CA TYR A 177 -18.33 18.13 9.41
C TYR A 177 -17.93 19.58 9.69
N SER A 178 -16.88 19.77 10.50
CA SER A 178 -16.33 21.11 10.79
C SER A 178 -15.73 21.80 9.56
N GLY A 179 -15.42 21.04 8.49
CA GLY A 179 -14.66 21.55 7.34
C GLY A 179 -13.17 21.80 7.64
N PHE A 180 -12.69 21.45 8.84
CA PHE A 180 -11.29 21.56 9.23
C PHE A 180 -10.65 20.17 9.32
N LEU A 181 -9.48 20.03 8.72
CA LEU A 181 -8.63 18.86 8.92
C LEU A 181 -7.64 19.17 10.06
N ASP A 182 -7.71 18.37 11.11
CA ASP A 182 -6.74 18.43 12.19
C ASP A 182 -5.47 17.69 11.77
N VAL A 183 -4.34 18.40 11.74
CA VAL A 183 -3.05 17.88 11.29
C VAL A 183 -2.06 18.00 12.44
N LYS A 184 -1.61 16.86 12.96
CA LYS A 184 -0.54 16.81 13.97
C LYS A 184 0.81 16.72 13.26
N VAL A 185 1.54 17.82 13.25
CA VAL A 185 2.87 17.86 12.66
C VAL A 185 3.96 17.56 13.70
N PRO A 186 5.06 16.87 13.32
CA PRO A 186 6.21 16.71 14.21
C PRO A 186 6.78 18.04 14.68
N LYS A 187 7.31 18.06 15.91
CA LYS A 187 7.90 19.27 16.50
C LYS A 187 9.00 19.85 15.59
N GLY A 188 8.91 21.15 15.34
CA GLY A 188 9.85 21.86 14.48
C GLY A 188 9.51 21.82 12.98
N THR A 189 8.42 21.16 12.60
CA THR A 189 7.92 21.21 11.22
C THR A 189 7.17 22.53 10.99
N LYS A 190 7.49 23.21 9.89
CA LYS A 190 6.77 24.39 9.42
C LYS A 190 6.05 24.00 8.12
N ILE A 191 4.75 24.27 8.07
CA ILE A 191 3.96 24.14 6.84
C ILE A 191 4.07 25.48 6.10
N GLU A 192 4.70 25.46 4.94
CA GLU A 192 4.84 26.66 4.12
C GLU A 192 3.59 26.95 3.32
N LYS A 193 2.96 25.89 2.78
CA LYS A 193 1.79 26.01 1.92
C LYS A 193 0.94 24.75 2.01
N ALA A 194 -0.37 24.91 1.92
CA ALA A 194 -1.31 23.83 1.69
C ALA A 194 -2.22 24.19 0.51
N ALA A 195 -2.47 23.24 -0.38
CA ALA A 195 -3.31 23.49 -1.56
C ALA A 195 -4.06 22.21 -1.96
N LEU A 196 -5.17 22.35 -2.65
CA LEU A 196 -5.86 21.27 -3.34
C LEU A 196 -5.14 20.93 -4.67
N PRO A 197 -5.41 19.75 -5.26
CA PRO A 197 -4.79 19.36 -6.53
C PRO A 197 -5.05 20.28 -7.73
N ASP A 198 -6.10 21.11 -7.66
CA ASP A 198 -6.41 22.14 -8.66
C ASP A 198 -5.66 23.47 -8.44
N GLY A 199 -4.82 23.53 -7.40
CA GLY A 199 -4.02 24.69 -7.05
C GLY A 199 -4.72 25.67 -6.08
N GLN A 200 -5.97 25.42 -5.69
CA GLN A 200 -6.64 26.26 -4.70
C GLN A 200 -5.89 26.18 -3.36
N GLU A 201 -5.43 27.33 -2.86
CA GLU A 201 -4.75 27.40 -1.57
C GLU A 201 -5.73 27.23 -0.40
N LEU A 202 -5.28 26.49 0.61
CA LEU A 202 -6.00 26.25 1.84
C LEU A 202 -5.42 27.13 2.97
N LYS A 203 -6.29 27.62 3.83
CA LYS A 203 -5.87 28.37 5.01
C LYS A 203 -5.28 27.40 6.04
N VAL A 204 -4.03 27.63 6.41
CA VAL A 204 -3.37 26.94 7.52
C VAL A 204 -3.51 27.80 8.77
N VAL A 205 -3.99 27.18 9.86
CA VAL A 205 -4.12 27.84 11.17
C VAL A 205 -3.35 27.02 12.18
N GLU A 206 -2.30 27.58 12.75
CA GLU A 206 -1.59 26.97 13.86
C GLU A 206 -2.41 27.11 15.14
N THR A 207 -2.68 26.00 15.78
CA THR A 207 -3.34 25.98 17.09
C THR A 207 -2.43 25.32 18.11
N THR A 208 -2.13 26.02 19.18
CA THR A 208 -1.58 25.40 20.39
C THR A 208 -2.75 24.76 21.13
N ARG A 209 -3.11 23.55 20.79
CA ARG A 209 -3.97 22.75 21.65
C ARG A 209 -3.16 22.36 22.88
N ASN A 210 -3.45 22.98 24.02
CA ASN A 210 -3.04 22.40 25.28
C ASN A 210 -3.69 21.01 25.34
N GLU A 211 -2.89 19.96 25.39
CA GLU A 211 -3.36 18.64 25.69
C GLU A 211 -3.96 18.68 27.10
N TYR A 212 -5.23 18.94 27.18
CA TYR A 212 -5.98 18.58 28.37
C TYR A 212 -6.18 17.08 28.30
N ASN A 213 -5.39 16.38 29.11
CA ASN A 213 -5.46 15.01 29.64
C ASN A 213 -6.29 14.00 28.86
#